data_1487b36a1cfc5dd3b887cc232b87f9ce
#
_entry.id   1487b36a1cfc5dd3b887cc232b87f9ce
#
_cell.length_a   1.000
_cell.length_b   1.000
_cell.length_c   1.000
_cell.angle_alpha   90.00
_cell.angle_beta   90.00
_cell.angle_gamma   90.00
#
_symmetry.space_group_name_H-M   'P 1'
#
loop_
_entity.id
_entity.type
_entity.pdbx_description
1 polymer ?
#
loop_
_entity_poly.entity_id
_entity_poly.type
_entity_poly.pdbx_seq_one_letter_code
_entity_poly.pdbx_strand_id
1 'polypeptide(L)'
;VTNATDWFTVDREGLAKLLARKGKEFVVYELLQNAWDSRADLVTATLTPVEGRPLAELRVEDNDPDGFKDLSHAWKLFAESQKKGDPEKRGRFNLGEKLVLALCTEAVITTTTGCVIFSHQDGRRRGRAKRERGSDFFATIRMTRSEYDSVVLAVRKLIPPSGVTTVFNGEKLFQRAPVARIELTLPTEMSDEEGVLRRTTRKTWVEVYEPLTGETASIYELGIPIVETNDRWHYNIGQKVPLNSDRDNVTPAYLQEVRAAVLNAMHERLTKDDATAPWVRDASADEAASPAAVEQVMTLRFGEKRVIADPTDPEGTKLAMSQGYTVVPGGALSGGEWANVKRDQVMLPAGQVTPSPKPYSPDGNPMDLVPYDKYTDEMKRVVKYAKALGWKLLDCNIQVDVASKVTWPYAATYGPGRLTFNLGRLGHAWFNGGPREDVDQLLIHEFGHHYSSDHLSEEYHDALCKLGAKLAQLALREPEFWRIHGRGKEGGR
;
A
#
# COMPACT_ATOMS: atom_id res chain seq x y z
N VAL A 1 -24.37 44.51 -27.35
CA VAL A 1 -23.29 44.35 -28.32
C VAL A 1 -22.39 43.23 -27.79
N THR A 2 -22.62 42.04 -28.27
CA THR A 2 -21.74 40.88 -27.99
C THR A 2 -20.47 41.09 -28.81
N ASN A 3 -19.34 41.17 -28.14
CA ASN A 3 -18.02 41.15 -28.80
C ASN A 3 -17.84 39.80 -29.48
N ALA A 4 -17.73 39.81 -30.80
CA ALA A 4 -17.60 38.65 -31.68
C ALA A 4 -16.23 37.92 -31.58
N THR A 5 -15.59 37.93 -30.44
CA THR A 5 -14.27 37.29 -30.21
C THR A 5 -14.31 36.07 -29.31
N ASP A 6 -15.46 35.72 -28.79
CA ASP A 6 -15.58 34.53 -27.90
C ASP A 6 -15.86 33.28 -28.73
N TRP A 7 -14.89 32.39 -28.83
CA TRP A 7 -15.00 31.12 -29.56
C TRP A 7 -15.98 30.14 -28.92
N PHE A 8 -16.28 30.28 -27.62
CA PHE A 8 -17.28 29.52 -26.92
C PHE A 8 -17.86 30.32 -25.73
N THR A 9 -19.07 29.97 -25.36
CA THR A 9 -19.73 30.50 -24.14
C THR A 9 -20.02 29.36 -23.18
N VAL A 10 -19.95 29.64 -21.88
CA VAL A 10 -20.28 28.66 -20.84
C VAL A 10 -21.77 28.77 -20.53
N ASP A 11 -22.52 27.69 -20.76
CA ASP A 11 -23.88 27.56 -20.29
C ASP A 11 -23.90 27.35 -18.76
N ARG A 12 -24.41 28.34 -18.05
CA ARG A 12 -24.48 28.36 -16.60
C ARG A 12 -25.34 27.22 -16.05
N GLU A 13 -26.48 26.91 -16.69
CA GLU A 13 -27.39 25.86 -16.24
C GLU A 13 -26.78 24.48 -16.44
N GLY A 14 -26.10 24.26 -17.56
CA GLY A 14 -25.34 23.05 -17.85
C GLY A 14 -24.22 22.85 -16.82
N LEU A 15 -23.48 23.91 -16.53
CA LEU A 15 -22.43 23.88 -15.50
C LEU A 15 -22.99 23.59 -14.10
N ALA A 16 -24.12 24.24 -13.73
CA ALA A 16 -24.77 23.98 -12.44
C ALA A 16 -25.24 22.53 -12.30
N LYS A 17 -25.80 21.92 -13.36
CA LYS A 17 -26.18 20.50 -13.37
C LYS A 17 -24.97 19.56 -13.21
N LEU A 18 -23.87 19.87 -13.82
CA LEU A 18 -22.62 19.11 -13.70
C LEU A 18 -22.09 19.17 -12.26
N LEU A 19 -22.10 20.36 -11.65
CA LEU A 19 -21.63 20.57 -10.30
C LEU A 19 -22.56 20.00 -9.21
N ALA A 20 -23.87 19.95 -9.49
CA ALA A 20 -24.84 19.35 -8.56
C ALA A 20 -24.52 17.87 -8.23
N ARG A 21 -23.74 17.19 -9.07
CA ARG A 21 -23.29 15.81 -8.82
C ARG A 21 -22.20 15.71 -7.73
N LYS A 22 -21.51 16.81 -7.41
CA LYS A 22 -20.40 16.83 -6.43
C LYS A 22 -20.83 17.01 -4.97
N GLY A 23 -22.14 17.14 -4.70
CA GLY A 23 -22.63 17.52 -3.39
C GLY A 23 -22.62 19.04 -3.17
N LYS A 24 -23.40 19.52 -2.20
CA LYS A 24 -23.50 20.97 -1.89
C LYS A 24 -22.39 21.43 -0.93
N GLU A 25 -21.75 20.53 -0.22
CA GLU A 25 -20.61 20.78 0.67
C GLU A 25 -19.44 21.39 -0.09
N PHE A 26 -19.23 21.03 -1.35
CA PHE A 26 -18.21 21.60 -2.24
C PHE A 26 -18.24 23.15 -2.24
N VAL A 27 -19.44 23.74 -2.20
CA VAL A 27 -19.61 25.21 -2.20
C VAL A 27 -18.95 25.85 -0.99
N VAL A 28 -19.19 25.27 0.18
CA VAL A 28 -18.64 25.78 1.45
C VAL A 28 -17.15 25.52 1.51
N TYR A 29 -16.69 24.35 1.08
CA TYR A 29 -15.27 23.98 1.06
C TYR A 29 -14.45 24.95 0.20
N GLU A 30 -14.89 25.25 -1.02
CA GLU A 30 -14.17 26.15 -1.93
C GLU A 30 -14.05 27.58 -1.34
N LEU A 31 -15.10 28.07 -0.69
CA LEU A 31 -15.06 29.41 -0.09
C LEU A 31 -14.16 29.45 1.17
N LEU A 32 -14.24 28.42 2.02
CA LEU A 32 -13.37 28.31 3.19
C LEU A 32 -11.90 28.12 2.79
N GLN A 33 -11.63 27.31 1.75
CA GLN A 33 -10.28 27.14 1.21
C GLN A 33 -9.68 28.48 0.74
N ASN A 34 -10.48 29.28 0.04
CA ASN A 34 -10.02 30.58 -0.44
C ASN A 34 -9.70 31.52 0.71
N ALA A 35 -10.52 31.52 1.77
CA ALA A 35 -10.29 32.30 2.98
C ALA A 35 -9.04 31.83 3.73
N TRP A 36 -8.84 30.50 3.88
CA TRP A 36 -7.65 29.94 4.52
C TRP A 36 -6.35 30.18 3.75
N ASP A 37 -6.42 30.34 2.42
CA ASP A 37 -5.27 30.64 1.57
C ASP A 37 -4.87 32.13 1.60
N SER A 38 -5.65 32.98 2.27
CA SER A 38 -5.37 34.38 2.50
C SER A 38 -4.48 34.61 3.73
N ARG A 39 -4.28 35.85 4.16
CA ARG A 39 -3.60 36.20 5.41
C ARG A 39 -4.57 36.38 6.56
N ALA A 40 -5.76 35.82 6.47
CA ALA A 40 -6.75 35.84 7.52
C ALA A 40 -6.35 34.95 8.70
N ASP A 41 -6.59 35.44 9.91
CA ASP A 41 -6.50 34.64 11.14
C ASP A 41 -7.89 34.32 11.73
N LEU A 42 -8.95 34.88 11.14
CA LEU A 42 -10.35 34.60 11.46
C LEU A 42 -11.17 34.45 10.19
N VAL A 43 -11.86 33.32 10.09
CA VAL A 43 -12.81 33.03 9.03
C VAL A 43 -14.14 32.62 9.64
N THR A 44 -15.21 33.29 9.24
CA THR A 44 -16.58 33.01 9.70
C THR A 44 -17.44 32.57 8.52
N ALA A 45 -18.11 31.44 8.66
CA ALA A 45 -19.10 30.97 7.68
C ALA A 45 -20.46 30.74 8.36
N THR A 46 -21.52 31.18 7.70
CA THR A 46 -22.90 30.90 8.13
C THR A 46 -23.70 30.34 6.97
N LEU A 47 -24.42 29.27 7.24
CA LEU A 47 -25.36 28.65 6.30
C LEU A 47 -26.72 28.59 6.99
N THR A 48 -27.71 29.33 6.48
CA THR A 48 -29.03 29.46 7.10
C THR A 48 -30.12 29.03 6.11
N PRO A 49 -30.99 28.07 6.44
CA PRO A 49 -32.10 27.71 5.56
C PRO A 49 -33.13 28.82 5.51
N VAL A 50 -33.67 29.08 4.32
CA VAL A 50 -34.79 30.03 4.13
C VAL A 50 -36.09 29.33 4.42
N GLU A 51 -36.87 29.87 5.36
CA GLU A 51 -38.13 29.28 5.78
C GLU A 51 -39.12 29.11 4.61
N GLY A 52 -39.75 27.94 4.50
CA GLY A 52 -40.76 27.62 3.48
C GLY A 52 -40.24 27.53 2.04
N ARG A 53 -38.95 27.60 1.81
CA ARG A 53 -38.34 27.54 0.46
C ARG A 53 -37.15 26.57 0.43
N PRO A 54 -36.93 25.86 -0.68
CA PRO A 54 -35.75 25.02 -0.87
C PRO A 54 -34.52 25.89 -1.22
N LEU A 55 -34.17 26.83 -0.35
CA LEU A 55 -33.09 27.79 -0.47
C LEU A 55 -32.31 27.87 0.85
N ALA A 56 -31.05 28.18 0.77
CA ALA A 56 -30.22 28.54 1.91
C ALA A 56 -29.40 29.80 1.60
N GLU A 57 -29.18 30.62 2.59
CA GLU A 57 -28.26 31.77 2.57
C GLU A 57 -26.92 31.32 3.10
N LEU A 58 -25.88 31.49 2.29
CA LEU A 58 -24.48 31.22 2.65
C LEU A 58 -23.74 32.53 2.73
N ARG A 59 -23.04 32.77 3.85
CA ARG A 59 -22.12 33.87 4.01
C ARG A 59 -20.77 33.34 4.47
N VAL A 60 -19.69 33.81 3.85
CA VAL A 60 -18.32 33.52 4.26
C VAL A 60 -17.54 34.79 4.34
N GLU A 61 -16.97 35.08 5.50
CA GLU A 61 -16.22 36.28 5.79
C GLU A 61 -14.81 35.91 6.25
N ASP A 62 -13.84 36.64 5.78
CA ASP A 62 -12.47 36.62 6.28
C ASP A 62 -12.04 38.02 6.75
N ASN A 63 -10.94 38.08 7.49
CA ASN A 63 -10.37 39.32 7.99
C ASN A 63 -9.00 39.66 7.38
N ASP A 64 -8.69 39.16 6.18
CA ASP A 64 -7.44 39.48 5.47
C ASP A 64 -7.27 41.02 5.36
N PRO A 65 -6.13 41.59 5.79
CA PRO A 65 -5.92 43.03 5.73
C PRO A 65 -6.11 43.66 4.35
N ASP A 66 -5.76 42.92 3.29
CA ASP A 66 -5.80 43.47 1.93
C ASP A 66 -7.11 43.13 1.19
N GLY A 67 -7.81 42.05 1.60
CA GLY A 67 -8.95 41.53 0.85
C GLY A 67 -8.59 41.12 -0.57
N PHE A 68 -9.54 41.22 -1.52
CA PHE A 68 -9.26 40.97 -2.95
C PHE A 68 -8.50 42.16 -3.57
N LYS A 69 -7.26 41.92 -4.00
CA LYS A 69 -6.43 42.95 -4.68
C LYS A 69 -7.01 43.33 -6.04
N ASP A 70 -7.49 42.35 -6.79
CA ASP A 70 -8.20 42.56 -8.08
C ASP A 70 -9.58 41.91 -8.02
N LEU A 71 -10.61 42.71 -7.93
CA LEU A 71 -12.00 42.29 -7.88
C LEU A 71 -12.40 41.49 -9.14
N SER A 72 -11.71 41.69 -10.28
CA SER A 72 -12.02 40.95 -11.52
C SER A 72 -11.76 39.45 -11.39
N HIS A 73 -10.92 39.04 -10.45
CA HIS A 73 -10.67 37.62 -10.17
C HIS A 73 -11.92 36.90 -9.64
N ALA A 74 -12.90 37.61 -9.11
CA ALA A 74 -14.17 37.02 -8.69
C ALA A 74 -14.99 36.38 -9.81
N TRP A 75 -14.77 36.74 -11.07
CA TRP A 75 -15.58 36.25 -12.21
C TRP A 75 -14.81 35.79 -13.45
N LYS A 76 -13.49 36.05 -13.54
CA LYS A 76 -12.67 35.58 -14.66
C LYS A 76 -12.28 34.14 -14.44
N LEU A 77 -12.79 33.22 -15.27
CA LEU A 77 -12.33 31.83 -15.32
C LEU A 77 -10.87 31.78 -15.78
N PHE A 78 -10.09 30.89 -15.22
CA PHE A 78 -8.70 30.65 -15.58
C PHE A 78 -7.78 31.89 -15.48
N ALA A 79 -8.18 32.94 -14.75
CA ALA A 79 -7.32 34.08 -14.51
C ALA A 79 -6.00 33.63 -13.88
N GLU A 80 -4.89 34.26 -14.27
CA GLU A 80 -3.59 33.99 -13.63
C GLU A 80 -3.68 34.24 -12.13
N SER A 81 -3.27 33.25 -11.37
CA SER A 81 -3.25 33.31 -9.91
C SER A 81 -1.87 32.93 -9.42
N GLN A 82 -1.30 33.72 -8.55
CA GLN A 82 -0.05 33.39 -7.85
C GLN A 82 -0.16 32.11 -7.01
N LYS A 83 -1.39 31.63 -6.76
CA LYS A 83 -1.65 30.36 -6.03
C LYS A 83 -1.34 29.11 -6.85
N LYS A 84 -1.26 29.20 -8.21
CA LYS A 84 -1.08 28.03 -9.08
C LYS A 84 0.27 27.34 -8.89
N GLY A 85 1.32 28.11 -8.68
CA GLY A 85 2.70 27.61 -8.49
C GLY A 85 2.99 27.14 -7.05
N ASP A 86 2.06 27.30 -6.11
CA ASP A 86 2.26 26.94 -4.72
C ASP A 86 1.46 25.69 -4.37
N PRO A 87 2.13 24.53 -4.14
CA PRO A 87 1.46 23.28 -3.80
C PRO A 87 0.86 23.26 -2.40
N GLU A 88 1.24 24.19 -1.52
CA GLU A 88 0.69 24.34 -0.17
C GLU A 88 -0.57 25.21 -0.17
N LYS A 89 -0.94 25.82 -1.29
CA LYS A 89 -2.20 26.52 -1.47
C LYS A 89 -3.24 25.63 -2.15
N ARG A 90 -4.48 25.73 -1.67
CA ARG A 90 -5.58 24.84 -2.05
C ARG A 90 -6.10 25.07 -3.47
N GLY A 91 -6.06 26.31 -3.96
CA GLY A 91 -6.56 26.68 -5.29
C GLY A 91 -5.75 26.09 -6.44
N ARG A 92 -6.36 25.21 -7.28
CA ARG A 92 -5.68 24.58 -8.43
C ARG A 92 -5.83 25.39 -9.74
N PHE A 93 -7.03 25.86 -10.06
CA PHE A 93 -7.35 26.44 -11.37
C PHE A 93 -8.01 27.82 -11.31
N ASN A 94 -8.12 28.42 -10.13
CA ASN A 94 -8.90 29.63 -9.94
C ASN A 94 -10.36 29.49 -10.46
N LEU A 95 -10.92 28.28 -10.28
CA LEU A 95 -12.27 27.92 -10.74
C LEU A 95 -13.29 27.89 -9.63
N GLY A 96 -12.87 27.57 -8.38
CA GLY A 96 -13.77 27.23 -7.27
C GLY A 96 -14.86 28.24 -7.04
N GLU A 97 -14.53 29.50 -6.80
CA GLU A 97 -15.52 30.58 -6.61
C GLU A 97 -16.48 30.73 -7.80
N LYS A 98 -15.98 30.59 -9.03
CA LYS A 98 -16.78 30.76 -10.24
C LYS A 98 -17.75 29.60 -10.41
N LEU A 99 -17.33 28.39 -10.01
CA LEU A 99 -18.19 27.20 -9.97
C LEU A 99 -19.27 27.38 -8.88
N VAL A 100 -18.91 27.95 -7.73
CA VAL A 100 -19.88 28.33 -6.69
C VAL A 100 -20.91 29.31 -7.22
N LEU A 101 -20.48 30.38 -7.92
CA LEU A 101 -21.39 31.38 -8.52
C LEU A 101 -22.36 30.77 -9.51
N ALA A 102 -22.00 29.68 -10.19
CA ALA A 102 -22.93 28.98 -11.10
C ALA A 102 -24.10 28.33 -10.35
N LEU A 103 -23.89 27.94 -9.09
CA LEU A 103 -24.93 27.33 -8.23
C LEU A 103 -25.78 28.34 -7.47
N CYS A 104 -25.34 29.61 -7.40
CA CYS A 104 -26.06 30.67 -6.67
C CYS A 104 -27.22 31.23 -7.50
N THR A 105 -28.33 31.55 -6.86
CA THR A 105 -29.41 32.33 -7.47
C THR A 105 -29.04 33.82 -7.50
N GLU A 106 -28.46 34.30 -6.43
CA GLU A 106 -27.88 35.63 -6.26
C GLU A 106 -26.60 35.53 -5.45
N ALA A 107 -25.62 36.39 -5.71
CA ALA A 107 -24.41 36.50 -4.92
C ALA A 107 -23.88 37.93 -4.84
N VAL A 108 -23.25 38.27 -3.74
CA VAL A 108 -22.59 39.55 -3.50
C VAL A 108 -21.19 39.25 -2.95
N ILE A 109 -20.19 39.85 -3.54
CA ILE A 109 -18.82 39.82 -3.03
C ILE A 109 -18.43 41.27 -2.68
N THR A 110 -18.11 41.50 -1.42
CA THR A 110 -17.67 42.82 -0.93
C THR A 110 -16.27 42.67 -0.33
N THR A 111 -15.34 43.51 -0.75
CA THR A 111 -13.95 43.47 -0.30
C THR A 111 -13.42 44.91 -0.10
N THR A 112 -12.15 45.07 0.23
CA THR A 112 -11.49 46.35 0.43
C THR A 112 -11.43 47.19 -0.85
N THR A 113 -11.40 46.55 -2.03
CA THR A 113 -11.30 47.24 -3.33
C THR A 113 -12.67 47.56 -3.95
N GLY A 114 -13.77 47.01 -3.45
CA GLY A 114 -15.11 47.28 -3.94
C GLY A 114 -16.10 46.16 -3.72
N CYS A 115 -17.20 46.22 -4.46
CA CYS A 115 -18.27 45.24 -4.40
C CYS A 115 -18.71 44.82 -5.81
N VAL A 116 -19.07 43.57 -5.95
CA VAL A 116 -19.72 43.04 -7.19
C VAL A 116 -20.97 42.25 -6.80
N ILE A 117 -22.04 42.47 -7.56
CA ILE A 117 -23.35 41.84 -7.34
C ILE A 117 -23.64 41.00 -8.58
N PHE A 118 -24.07 39.78 -8.37
CA PHE A 118 -24.50 38.81 -9.38
C PHE A 118 -25.96 38.50 -9.18
N SER A 119 -26.81 38.71 -10.18
CA SER A 119 -28.21 38.37 -10.15
C SER A 119 -28.67 37.77 -11.48
N HIS A 120 -29.77 37.01 -11.46
CA HIS A 120 -30.34 36.44 -12.68
C HIS A 120 -30.92 37.52 -13.61
N GLN A 121 -31.41 38.62 -13.06
CA GLN A 121 -32.11 39.67 -13.80
C GLN A 121 -31.12 40.65 -14.45
N ASP A 122 -30.12 41.11 -13.64
CA ASP A 122 -29.26 42.22 -14.06
C ASP A 122 -27.84 41.73 -14.49
N GLY A 123 -27.61 40.42 -14.42
CA GLY A 123 -26.28 39.84 -14.69
C GLY A 123 -25.28 40.26 -13.59
N ARG A 124 -24.13 40.81 -14.02
CA ARG A 124 -23.07 41.26 -13.11
C ARG A 124 -23.00 42.80 -13.12
N ARG A 125 -23.06 43.40 -11.91
CA ARG A 125 -22.88 44.85 -11.73
C ARG A 125 -21.93 45.18 -10.58
N ARG A 126 -21.24 46.31 -10.65
CA ARG A 126 -20.45 46.84 -9.51
C ARG A 126 -21.38 47.57 -8.52
N GLY A 127 -21.14 47.28 -7.23
CA GLY A 127 -21.77 47.99 -6.13
C GLY A 127 -20.86 49.13 -5.57
N ARG A 128 -21.39 49.89 -4.61
CA ARG A 128 -20.65 51.00 -3.95
C ARG A 128 -20.04 50.57 -2.63
N ALA A 129 -20.45 49.44 -2.08
CA ALA A 129 -19.99 48.98 -0.77
C ALA A 129 -18.49 48.60 -0.81
N LYS A 130 -17.78 48.90 0.28
CA LYS A 130 -16.40 48.48 0.54
C LYS A 130 -16.28 48.08 1.97
N ARG A 131 -15.32 47.19 2.25
CA ARG A 131 -14.93 46.81 3.60
C ARG A 131 -13.63 47.53 3.97
N GLU A 132 -13.41 47.77 5.25
CA GLU A 132 -12.13 48.29 5.78
C GLU A 132 -11.05 47.21 5.71
N ARG A 133 -11.46 45.93 5.95
CA ARG A 133 -10.60 44.74 5.86
C ARG A 133 -11.41 43.52 5.49
N GLY A 134 -10.74 42.52 4.95
CA GLY A 134 -11.32 41.24 4.62
C GLY A 134 -12.21 41.24 3.38
N SER A 135 -12.75 40.07 3.12
CA SER A 135 -13.74 39.83 2.09
C SER A 135 -14.99 39.21 2.70
N ASP A 136 -16.13 39.49 2.09
CA ASP A 136 -17.44 38.94 2.44
C ASP A 136 -18.10 38.41 1.18
N PHE A 137 -18.36 37.16 1.17
CA PHE A 137 -19.14 36.45 0.16
C PHE A 137 -20.51 36.15 0.75
N PHE A 138 -21.57 36.67 0.15
CA PHE A 138 -22.95 36.34 0.48
C PHE A 138 -23.65 35.78 -0.75
N ALA A 139 -24.41 34.70 -0.60
CA ALA A 139 -25.14 34.11 -1.71
C ALA A 139 -26.39 33.36 -1.25
N THR A 140 -27.41 33.32 -2.11
CA THR A 140 -28.56 32.43 -1.98
C THR A 140 -28.40 31.24 -2.92
N ILE A 141 -28.53 30.03 -2.38
CA ILE A 141 -28.29 28.76 -3.08
C ILE A 141 -29.53 27.89 -2.98
N ARG A 142 -29.89 27.21 -4.07
CA ARG A 142 -30.91 26.15 -4.01
C ARG A 142 -30.39 24.99 -3.15
N MET A 143 -31.13 24.68 -2.07
CA MET A 143 -30.72 23.64 -1.12
C MET A 143 -31.96 23.08 -0.43
N THR A 144 -32.19 21.78 -0.49
CA THR A 144 -33.20 21.07 0.29
C THR A 144 -32.77 20.97 1.75
N ARG A 145 -33.69 20.62 2.64
CA ARG A 145 -33.37 20.44 4.06
C ARG A 145 -32.36 19.32 4.27
N SER A 146 -32.51 18.20 3.56
CA SER A 146 -31.56 17.08 3.64
C SER A 146 -30.16 17.45 3.17
N GLU A 147 -30.04 18.22 2.07
CA GLU A 147 -28.75 18.74 1.60
C GLU A 147 -28.12 19.69 2.62
N TYR A 148 -28.92 20.57 3.24
CA TYR A 148 -28.47 21.46 4.29
C TYR A 148 -27.88 20.66 5.47
N ASP A 149 -28.61 19.69 5.99
CA ASP A 149 -28.17 18.86 7.10
C ASP A 149 -26.87 18.10 6.74
N SER A 150 -26.74 17.60 5.53
CA SER A 150 -25.53 16.94 5.02
C SER A 150 -24.35 17.92 4.96
N VAL A 151 -24.55 19.14 4.46
CA VAL A 151 -23.50 20.17 4.40
C VAL A 151 -23.02 20.56 5.81
N VAL A 152 -23.94 20.72 6.75
CA VAL A 152 -23.59 21.06 8.15
C VAL A 152 -22.70 19.98 8.76
N LEU A 153 -23.04 18.69 8.53
CA LEU A 153 -22.23 17.56 9.00
C LEU A 153 -20.87 17.51 8.30
N ALA A 154 -20.83 17.76 7.00
CA ALA A 154 -19.60 17.73 6.21
C ALA A 154 -18.61 18.83 6.63
N VAL A 155 -19.10 20.06 6.89
CA VAL A 155 -18.26 21.18 7.33
C VAL A 155 -17.63 20.91 8.72
N ARG A 156 -18.32 20.21 9.60
CA ARG A 156 -17.76 19.82 10.92
C ARG A 156 -16.58 18.85 10.83
N LYS A 157 -16.45 18.11 9.72
CA LYS A 157 -15.31 17.21 9.48
C LYS A 157 -14.03 17.94 9.07
N LEU A 158 -14.11 19.22 8.69
CA LEU A 158 -12.96 19.99 8.25
C LEU A 158 -11.88 20.08 9.34
N ILE A 159 -10.63 20.13 8.91
CA ILE A 159 -9.46 20.37 9.77
C ILE A 159 -8.91 21.77 9.43
N PRO A 160 -9.31 22.83 10.17
CA PRO A 160 -8.80 24.17 9.92
C PRO A 160 -7.27 24.24 10.09
N PRO A 161 -6.57 25.04 9.26
CA PRO A 161 -5.14 25.21 9.41
C PRO A 161 -4.78 25.81 10.77
N SER A 162 -3.62 25.42 11.29
CA SER A 162 -3.10 26.00 12.54
C SER A 162 -2.92 27.51 12.36
N GLY A 163 -3.40 28.29 13.33
CA GLY A 163 -3.33 29.76 13.28
C GLY A 163 -4.55 30.45 12.65
N VAL A 164 -5.50 29.73 12.06
CA VAL A 164 -6.75 30.31 11.55
C VAL A 164 -7.93 29.85 12.40
N THR A 165 -8.53 30.76 13.13
CA THR A 165 -9.79 30.48 13.81
C THR A 165 -10.93 30.42 12.80
N THR A 166 -11.59 29.29 12.69
CA THR A 166 -12.73 29.10 11.78
C THR A 166 -14.01 28.91 12.58
N VAL A 167 -15.01 29.71 12.30
CA VAL A 167 -16.33 29.66 12.96
C VAL A 167 -17.38 29.28 11.90
N PHE A 168 -18.20 28.28 12.21
CA PHE A 168 -19.29 27.86 11.36
C PHE A 168 -20.60 27.85 12.13
N ASN A 169 -21.61 28.59 11.63
CA ASN A 169 -22.91 28.76 12.28
C ASN A 169 -22.81 29.17 13.76
N GLY A 170 -21.85 30.06 14.09
CA GLY A 170 -21.63 30.52 15.44
C GLY A 170 -20.78 29.62 16.33
N GLU A 171 -20.47 28.40 15.88
CA GLU A 171 -19.62 27.46 16.60
C GLU A 171 -18.19 27.46 16.03
N LYS A 172 -17.18 27.52 16.89
CA LYS A 172 -15.78 27.39 16.48
C LYS A 172 -15.53 25.95 16.05
N LEU A 173 -15.02 25.75 14.82
CA LEU A 173 -14.59 24.43 14.38
C LEU A 173 -13.44 23.95 15.26
N PHE A 174 -13.54 22.69 15.64
CA PHE A 174 -12.57 22.09 16.55
C PHE A 174 -11.19 21.97 15.89
N GLN A 175 -10.19 22.60 16.49
CA GLN A 175 -8.80 22.41 16.07
C GLN A 175 -8.28 21.09 16.66
N ARG A 176 -8.09 20.11 15.79
CA ARG A 176 -7.60 18.79 16.17
C ARG A 176 -6.08 18.85 16.33
N ALA A 177 -5.56 18.20 17.37
CA ALA A 177 -4.12 17.96 17.48
C ALA A 177 -3.77 16.68 16.76
N PRO A 178 -2.76 16.67 15.86
CA PRO A 178 -2.31 15.44 15.21
C PRO A 178 -1.66 14.52 16.26
N VAL A 179 -1.92 13.22 16.14
CA VAL A 179 -1.28 12.18 16.96
C VAL A 179 0.13 11.86 16.48
N ALA A 180 0.42 12.15 15.21
CA ALA A 180 1.75 12.09 14.62
C ALA A 180 1.86 13.07 13.45
N ARG A 181 3.09 13.51 13.17
CA ARG A 181 3.45 14.32 12.02
C ARG A 181 4.68 13.71 11.35
N ILE A 182 4.54 13.34 10.09
CA ILE A 182 5.53 12.56 9.33
C ILE A 182 6.00 13.40 8.15
N GLU A 183 7.30 13.56 7.99
CA GLU A 183 7.86 14.18 6.77
C GLU A 183 8.01 13.12 5.69
N LEU A 184 7.41 13.36 4.53
CA LEU A 184 7.47 12.48 3.37
C LEU A 184 7.79 13.24 2.10
N THR A 185 8.31 12.53 1.10
CA THR A 185 8.42 13.01 -0.27
C THR A 185 7.32 12.37 -1.10
N LEU A 186 6.27 13.11 -1.41
CA LEU A 186 5.07 12.61 -2.08
C LEU A 186 4.87 13.28 -3.44
N PRO A 187 4.26 12.57 -4.41
CA PRO A 187 3.79 13.18 -5.65
C PRO A 187 2.81 14.33 -5.38
N THR A 188 2.91 15.39 -6.18
CA THR A 188 2.00 16.53 -6.16
C THR A 188 1.83 17.09 -7.57
N GLU A 189 0.90 18.03 -7.74
CA GLU A 189 0.66 18.74 -8.99
C GLU A 189 0.99 20.20 -8.82
N MET A 190 1.90 20.70 -9.65
CA MET A 190 2.29 22.10 -9.71
C MET A 190 2.08 22.66 -11.11
N SER A 191 1.72 23.94 -11.19
CA SER A 191 1.69 24.65 -12.46
C SER A 191 3.09 25.13 -12.81
N ASP A 192 3.52 24.88 -14.05
CA ASP A 192 4.74 25.47 -14.58
C ASP A 192 4.53 26.97 -14.93
N GLU A 193 5.58 27.61 -15.47
CA GLU A 193 5.56 29.03 -15.86
C GLU A 193 4.50 29.32 -16.95
N GLU A 194 4.14 28.32 -17.76
CA GLU A 194 3.12 28.39 -18.80
C GLU A 194 1.71 28.12 -18.27
N GLY A 195 1.56 27.82 -16.97
CA GLY A 195 0.29 27.52 -16.33
C GLY A 195 -0.20 26.08 -16.54
N VAL A 196 0.63 25.20 -17.10
CA VAL A 196 0.32 23.79 -17.30
C VAL A 196 0.60 23.01 -16.02
N LEU A 197 -0.37 22.20 -15.56
CA LEU A 197 -0.16 21.34 -14.40
C LEU A 197 0.77 20.18 -14.74
N ARG A 198 1.84 20.05 -13.97
CA ARG A 198 2.79 18.95 -14.06
C ARG A 198 2.86 18.20 -12.76
N ARG A 199 2.96 16.89 -12.86
CA ARG A 199 3.24 16.04 -11.70
C ARG A 199 4.72 16.16 -11.33
N THR A 200 4.98 16.36 -10.05
CA THR A 200 6.31 16.42 -9.45
C THR A 200 6.28 15.75 -8.09
N THR A 201 7.42 15.59 -7.44
CA THR A 201 7.52 15.09 -6.07
C THR A 201 8.10 16.17 -5.18
N ARG A 202 7.57 16.32 -3.96
CA ARG A 202 8.05 17.29 -2.97
C ARG A 202 8.03 16.70 -1.57
N LYS A 203 8.92 17.21 -0.73
CA LYS A 203 8.81 17.03 0.71
C LYS A 203 7.59 17.76 1.23
N THR A 204 6.79 17.05 2.01
CA THR A 204 5.59 17.56 2.66
C THR A 204 5.39 16.90 4.01
N TRP A 205 4.46 17.41 4.80
CA TRP A 205 4.03 16.80 6.04
C TRP A 205 2.74 16.02 5.83
N VAL A 206 2.68 14.83 6.44
CA VAL A 206 1.45 14.07 6.63
C VAL A 206 1.14 14.10 8.13
N GLU A 207 0.04 14.70 8.48
CA GLU A 207 -0.47 14.73 9.85
C GLU A 207 -1.51 13.63 10.02
N VAL A 208 -1.35 12.85 11.07
CA VAL A 208 -2.23 11.72 11.40
C VAL A 208 -3.17 12.14 12.52
N TYR A 209 -4.47 11.92 12.35
CA TYR A 209 -5.48 12.28 13.36
C TYR A 209 -6.37 11.09 13.72
N GLU A 210 -6.78 11.02 14.99
CA GLU A 210 -7.84 10.09 15.39
C GLU A 210 -9.18 10.59 14.85
N PRO A 211 -9.98 9.73 14.19
CA PRO A 211 -11.37 10.06 13.87
C PRO A 211 -12.18 10.33 15.13
N LEU A 212 -13.06 11.32 15.07
CA LEU A 212 -14.03 11.54 16.13
C LEU A 212 -15.11 10.46 16.10
N THR A 213 -15.86 10.32 17.19
CA THR A 213 -16.93 9.33 17.30
C THR A 213 -17.93 9.49 16.14
N GLY A 214 -18.10 8.42 15.36
CA GLY A 214 -18.99 8.40 14.19
C GLY A 214 -18.37 8.93 12.88
N GLU A 215 -17.08 9.29 12.87
CA GLU A 215 -16.36 9.62 11.65
C GLU A 215 -15.69 8.37 11.05
N THR A 216 -15.75 8.25 9.73
CA THR A 216 -14.94 7.30 8.98
C THR A 216 -13.60 7.92 8.65
N ALA A 217 -12.51 7.16 8.84
CA ALA A 217 -11.18 7.61 8.48
C ALA A 217 -11.11 8.04 7.01
N SER A 218 -10.39 9.11 6.74
CA SER A 218 -10.35 9.74 5.42
C SER A 218 -8.97 10.33 5.15
N ILE A 219 -8.62 10.43 3.88
CA ILE A 219 -7.50 11.24 3.41
C ILE A 219 -7.97 12.67 3.19
N TYR A 220 -7.17 13.63 3.64
CA TYR A 220 -7.42 15.06 3.54
C TYR A 220 -6.34 15.73 2.69
N GLU A 221 -6.74 16.71 1.89
CA GLU A 221 -5.83 17.65 1.22
C GLU A 221 -5.92 18.99 1.98
N LEU A 222 -4.87 19.35 2.68
CA LEU A 222 -4.77 20.66 3.35
C LEU A 222 -5.99 20.97 4.25
N GLY A 223 -6.49 19.96 4.94
CA GLY A 223 -7.62 20.07 5.88
C GLY A 223 -9.01 19.84 5.27
N ILE A 224 -9.12 19.56 3.97
CA ILE A 224 -10.36 19.20 3.29
C ILE A 224 -10.43 17.71 3.05
N PRO A 225 -11.50 17.00 3.46
CA PRO A 225 -11.63 15.57 3.20
C PRO A 225 -11.83 15.32 1.71
N ILE A 226 -11.11 14.30 1.17
CA ILE A 226 -11.20 13.91 -0.24
C ILE A 226 -11.93 12.57 -0.37
N VAL A 227 -11.42 11.53 0.31
CA VAL A 227 -11.87 10.14 0.16
C VAL A 227 -11.88 9.45 1.52
N GLU A 228 -12.94 8.71 1.81
CA GLU A 228 -12.99 7.79 2.95
C GLU A 228 -12.14 6.55 2.64
N THR A 229 -11.25 6.20 3.57
CA THR A 229 -10.27 5.11 3.39
C THR A 229 -10.63 3.84 4.15
N ASN A 230 -11.50 3.94 5.16
CA ASN A 230 -11.78 2.89 6.14
C ASN A 230 -10.53 2.39 6.90
N ASP A 231 -9.48 3.23 6.94
CA ASP A 231 -8.29 2.97 7.72
C ASP A 231 -8.56 3.30 9.20
N ARG A 232 -7.57 3.19 10.07
CA ARG A 232 -7.76 3.55 11.48
C ARG A 232 -7.74 5.06 11.69
N TRP A 233 -6.90 5.80 10.95
CA TRP A 233 -6.63 7.22 11.15
C TRP A 233 -6.96 8.06 9.92
N HIS A 234 -7.25 9.35 10.14
CA HIS A 234 -7.23 10.32 9.05
C HIS A 234 -5.79 10.68 8.67
N TYR A 235 -5.56 10.95 7.39
CA TYR A 235 -4.27 11.41 6.85
C TYR A 235 -4.46 12.78 6.21
N ASN A 236 -3.95 13.85 6.84
CA ASN A 236 -3.98 15.20 6.29
C ASN A 236 -2.67 15.49 5.57
N ILE A 237 -2.72 15.58 4.26
CA ILE A 237 -1.57 15.83 3.41
C ILE A 237 -1.35 17.34 3.30
N GLY A 238 -0.14 17.82 3.63
CA GLY A 238 0.24 19.24 3.64
C GLY A 238 0.49 19.84 2.25
N GLN A 239 0.03 19.21 1.19
CA GLN A 239 0.14 19.67 -0.19
C GLN A 239 -1.00 19.13 -1.05
N LYS A 240 -1.10 19.61 -2.30
CA LYS A 240 -2.05 19.10 -3.28
C LYS A 240 -1.82 17.61 -3.53
N VAL A 241 -2.88 16.82 -3.46
CA VAL A 241 -2.90 15.38 -3.71
C VAL A 241 -3.22 15.12 -5.17
N PRO A 242 -2.45 14.28 -5.90
CA PRO A 242 -2.80 13.89 -7.26
C PRO A 242 -4.09 13.07 -7.25
N LEU A 243 -5.15 13.64 -7.80
CA LEU A 243 -6.46 13.01 -7.90
C LEU A 243 -6.65 12.40 -9.29
N ASN A 244 -7.61 11.47 -9.42
CA ASN A 244 -8.07 10.97 -10.69
C ASN A 244 -8.75 12.09 -11.52
N SER A 245 -9.15 11.78 -12.76
CA SER A 245 -9.78 12.75 -13.68
C SER A 245 -11.06 13.36 -13.11
N ASP A 246 -11.81 12.61 -12.32
CA ASP A 246 -13.07 13.04 -11.72
C ASP A 246 -12.87 13.76 -10.37
N ARG A 247 -11.63 13.73 -9.85
CA ARG A 247 -11.21 14.35 -8.59
C ARG A 247 -11.98 13.88 -7.35
N ASP A 248 -12.35 12.62 -7.37
CA ASP A 248 -13.10 11.96 -6.30
C ASP A 248 -12.30 10.83 -5.66
N ASN A 249 -11.09 10.52 -6.17
CA ASN A 249 -10.28 9.45 -5.64
C ASN A 249 -8.77 9.70 -5.80
N VAL A 250 -7.99 9.10 -4.93
CA VAL A 250 -6.52 9.03 -5.00
C VAL A 250 -6.09 7.72 -5.67
N THR A 251 -4.91 7.71 -6.29
CA THR A 251 -4.40 6.47 -6.89
C THR A 251 -4.04 5.46 -5.79
N PRO A 252 -4.26 4.16 -6.02
CA PRO A 252 -3.90 3.11 -5.04
C PRO A 252 -2.42 3.19 -4.60
N ALA A 253 -1.50 3.45 -5.54
CA ALA A 253 -0.07 3.58 -5.24
C ALA A 253 0.23 4.75 -4.29
N TYR A 254 -0.41 5.91 -4.49
CA TYR A 254 -0.26 7.05 -3.58
C TYR A 254 -0.74 6.73 -2.17
N LEU A 255 -1.91 6.09 -2.07
CA LEU A 255 -2.48 5.71 -0.78
C LEU A 255 -1.61 4.66 -0.07
N GLN A 256 -1.05 3.71 -0.81
CA GLN A 256 -0.14 2.69 -0.28
C GLN A 256 1.13 3.32 0.30
N GLU A 257 1.75 4.27 -0.42
CA GLU A 257 2.94 5.01 0.06
C GLU A 257 2.64 5.76 1.38
N VAL A 258 1.49 6.45 1.46
CA VAL A 258 1.06 7.12 2.69
C VAL A 258 0.83 6.11 3.82
N ARG A 259 0.15 5.00 3.54
CA ARG A 259 -0.12 3.94 4.53
C ARG A 259 1.16 3.31 5.07
N ALA A 260 2.15 3.03 4.21
CA ALA A 260 3.44 2.48 4.65
C ALA A 260 4.17 3.43 5.60
N ALA A 261 4.19 4.71 5.29
CA ALA A 261 4.81 5.71 6.16
C ALA A 261 4.06 5.88 7.49
N VAL A 262 2.72 5.87 7.46
CA VAL A 262 1.90 5.91 8.68
C VAL A 262 2.11 4.64 9.51
N LEU A 263 2.15 3.47 8.88
CA LEU A 263 2.47 2.22 9.57
C LEU A 263 3.82 2.31 10.28
N ASN A 264 4.86 2.80 9.61
CA ASN A 264 6.19 2.98 10.20
C ASN A 264 6.20 3.90 11.42
N ALA A 265 5.41 4.98 11.38
CA ALA A 265 5.33 5.94 12.48
C ALA A 265 4.42 5.53 13.63
N MET A 266 3.44 4.67 13.35
CA MET A 266 2.33 4.37 14.27
C MET A 266 2.26 2.90 14.71
N HIS A 267 3.21 2.05 14.30
CA HIS A 267 3.17 0.61 14.54
C HIS A 267 3.00 0.24 16.03
N GLU A 268 3.60 0.99 16.94
CA GLU A 268 3.46 0.77 18.38
C GLU A 268 2.03 0.99 18.92
N ARG A 269 1.20 1.74 18.18
CA ARG A 269 -0.19 2.04 18.56
C ARG A 269 -1.21 1.08 17.93
N LEU A 270 -0.75 0.13 17.13
CA LEU A 270 -1.64 -0.86 16.52
C LEU A 270 -2.22 -1.79 17.59
N THR A 271 -3.47 -2.14 17.41
CA THR A 271 -4.14 -3.21 18.14
C THR A 271 -4.07 -4.52 17.35
N LYS A 272 -4.47 -5.61 17.99
CA LYS A 272 -4.56 -6.91 17.31
C LYS A 272 -5.55 -6.90 16.15
N ASP A 273 -6.64 -6.16 16.28
CA ASP A 273 -7.65 -6.02 15.21
C ASP A 273 -7.08 -5.21 14.03
N ASP A 274 -6.34 -4.13 14.32
CA ASP A 274 -5.68 -3.33 13.28
C ASP A 274 -4.71 -4.17 12.45
N ALA A 275 -3.93 -5.06 13.07
CA ALA A 275 -2.92 -5.86 12.40
C ALA A 275 -3.50 -6.79 11.31
N THR A 276 -4.80 -7.08 11.35
CA THR A 276 -5.51 -7.87 10.34
C THR A 276 -6.26 -7.01 9.32
N ALA A 277 -6.35 -5.69 9.57
CA ALA A 277 -7.07 -4.77 8.69
C ALA A 277 -6.43 -4.68 7.30
N PRO A 278 -7.23 -4.50 6.23
CA PRO A 278 -6.73 -4.43 4.86
C PRO A 278 -5.63 -3.39 4.67
N TRP A 279 -5.77 -2.20 5.27
CA TRP A 279 -4.80 -1.12 5.13
C TRP A 279 -3.43 -1.46 5.74
N VAL A 280 -3.39 -2.20 6.88
CA VAL A 280 -2.13 -2.65 7.49
C VAL A 280 -1.46 -3.71 6.63
N ARG A 281 -2.25 -4.60 6.01
CA ARG A 281 -1.74 -5.60 5.08
C ARG A 281 -1.15 -4.95 3.83
N ASP A 282 -1.83 -3.96 3.27
CA ASP A 282 -1.32 -3.19 2.13
C ASP A 282 -0.02 -2.46 2.50
N ALA A 283 0.00 -1.80 3.67
CA ALA A 283 1.17 -1.06 4.16
C ALA A 283 2.36 -1.98 4.48
N SER A 284 2.10 -3.14 5.11
CA SER A 284 3.16 -4.10 5.45
C SER A 284 3.70 -4.88 4.25
N ALA A 285 2.99 -4.83 3.11
CA ALA A 285 3.44 -5.38 1.84
C ALA A 285 4.29 -4.40 1.01
N ASP A 286 4.33 -3.12 1.38
CA ASP A 286 5.13 -2.11 0.71
C ASP A 286 6.62 -2.28 1.06
N GLU A 287 7.51 -2.08 0.08
CA GLU A 287 8.96 -2.19 0.29
C GLU A 287 9.52 -1.16 1.29
N ALA A 288 8.83 -0.03 1.46
CA ALA A 288 9.16 1.02 2.41
C ALA A 288 8.76 0.68 3.86
N ALA A 289 8.04 -0.43 4.10
CA ALA A 289 7.72 -0.86 5.45
C ALA A 289 8.99 -1.17 6.24
N SER A 290 9.12 -0.57 7.43
CA SER A 290 10.29 -0.73 8.28
C SER A 290 10.30 -2.09 8.98
N PRO A 291 11.49 -2.64 9.30
CA PRO A 291 11.60 -3.90 10.03
C PRO A 291 10.83 -3.90 11.35
N ALA A 292 10.85 -2.79 12.10
CA ALA A 292 10.12 -2.65 13.36
C ALA A 292 8.59 -2.71 13.16
N ALA A 293 8.08 -2.06 12.11
CA ALA A 293 6.66 -2.09 11.80
C ALA A 293 6.21 -3.50 11.35
N VAL A 294 6.99 -4.16 10.49
CA VAL A 294 6.71 -5.53 10.06
C VAL A 294 6.74 -6.49 11.25
N GLU A 295 7.77 -6.38 12.12
CA GLU A 295 7.88 -7.18 13.34
C GLU A 295 6.66 -7.01 14.24
N GLN A 296 6.22 -5.77 14.48
CA GLN A 296 5.06 -5.48 15.32
C GLN A 296 3.77 -6.08 14.73
N VAL A 297 3.54 -5.92 13.42
CA VAL A 297 2.38 -6.50 12.74
C VAL A 297 2.38 -8.03 12.87
N MET A 298 3.52 -8.67 12.63
CA MET A 298 3.64 -10.13 12.75
C MET A 298 3.46 -10.60 14.19
N THR A 299 3.95 -9.83 15.18
CA THR A 299 3.77 -10.11 16.60
C THR A 299 2.30 -10.04 17.00
N LEU A 300 1.59 -9.02 16.56
CA LEU A 300 0.16 -8.87 16.85
C LEU A 300 -0.69 -9.96 16.19
N ARG A 301 -0.33 -10.39 14.97
CA ARG A 301 -1.08 -11.42 14.21
C ARG A 301 -0.80 -12.85 14.71
N PHE A 302 0.45 -13.17 14.98
CA PHE A 302 0.89 -14.55 15.18
C PHE A 302 1.53 -14.81 16.55
N GLY A 303 1.73 -13.77 17.35
CA GLY A 303 2.41 -13.85 18.65
C GLY A 303 3.93 -13.72 18.53
N GLU A 304 4.60 -13.66 19.67
CA GLU A 304 6.07 -13.57 19.75
C GLU A 304 6.75 -14.87 19.30
N LYS A 305 6.19 -16.01 19.75
CA LYS A 305 6.68 -17.34 19.37
C LYS A 305 6.03 -17.78 18.07
N ARG A 306 6.67 -17.45 16.95
CA ARG A 306 6.19 -17.79 15.61
C ARG A 306 7.32 -18.28 14.72
N VAL A 307 6.99 -19.16 13.79
CA VAL A 307 7.89 -19.69 12.75
C VAL A 307 7.14 -19.84 11.44
N ILE A 308 7.87 -19.80 10.33
CA ILE A 308 7.33 -20.14 9.04
C ILE A 308 7.23 -21.67 8.91
N ALA A 309 6.12 -22.16 8.39
CA ALA A 309 5.99 -23.58 8.05
C ALA A 309 7.12 -23.98 7.08
N ASP A 310 7.86 -25.01 7.42
CA ASP A 310 8.97 -25.50 6.61
C ASP A 310 8.59 -26.83 5.92
N PRO A 311 8.19 -26.79 4.65
CA PRO A 311 7.82 -28.01 3.93
C PRO A 311 8.98 -29.01 3.79
N THR A 312 10.20 -28.54 3.98
CA THR A 312 11.43 -29.33 3.77
C THR A 312 11.93 -29.95 5.07
N ASP A 313 11.48 -29.41 6.23
CA ASP A 313 11.64 -30.01 7.53
C ASP A 313 10.28 -30.13 8.26
N PRO A 314 9.41 -31.06 7.81
CA PRO A 314 8.10 -31.27 8.44
C PRO A 314 8.21 -31.70 9.92
N GLU A 315 9.27 -32.40 10.30
CA GLU A 315 9.50 -32.81 11.68
C GLU A 315 9.94 -31.60 12.54
N GLY A 316 10.78 -30.71 12.01
CA GLY A 316 11.11 -29.42 12.64
C GLY A 316 9.86 -28.57 12.84
N THR A 317 8.96 -28.55 11.84
CA THR A 317 7.66 -27.86 11.96
C THR A 317 6.79 -28.46 13.07
N LYS A 318 6.69 -29.79 13.20
CA LYS A 318 5.97 -30.45 14.31
C LYS A 318 6.63 -30.17 15.67
N LEU A 319 7.95 -30.15 15.70
CA LEU A 319 8.70 -29.83 16.91
C LEU A 319 8.42 -28.40 17.37
N ALA A 320 8.39 -27.44 16.44
CA ALA A 320 8.01 -26.06 16.73
C ALA A 320 6.61 -25.99 17.35
N MET A 321 5.62 -26.66 16.76
CA MET A 321 4.26 -26.74 17.32
C MET A 321 4.25 -27.31 18.75
N SER A 322 5.01 -28.41 18.99
CA SER A 322 5.07 -29.02 20.29
C SER A 322 5.72 -28.13 21.35
N GLN A 323 6.58 -27.20 20.95
CA GLN A 323 7.21 -26.19 21.80
C GLN A 323 6.40 -24.91 21.95
N GLY A 324 5.17 -24.86 21.41
CA GLY A 324 4.25 -23.74 21.53
C GLY A 324 4.51 -22.59 20.56
N TYR A 325 5.20 -22.84 19.44
CA TYR A 325 5.30 -21.86 18.35
C TYR A 325 4.04 -21.85 17.50
N THR A 326 3.62 -20.65 17.08
CA THR A 326 2.62 -20.49 16.03
C THR A 326 3.31 -20.73 14.68
N VAL A 327 2.85 -21.73 13.95
CA VAL A 327 3.36 -22.03 12.61
C VAL A 327 2.55 -21.27 11.57
N VAL A 328 3.21 -20.38 10.84
CA VAL A 328 2.61 -19.52 9.80
C VAL A 328 2.71 -20.23 8.44
N PRO A 329 1.59 -20.64 7.84
CA PRO A 329 1.61 -21.29 6.53
C PRO A 329 1.86 -20.29 5.40
N GLY A 330 2.40 -20.74 4.27
CA GLY A 330 2.74 -19.92 3.12
C GLY A 330 1.60 -19.04 2.57
N GLY A 331 0.35 -19.50 2.68
CA GLY A 331 -0.84 -18.74 2.26
C GLY A 331 -1.32 -17.66 3.24
N ALA A 332 -0.69 -17.49 4.43
CA ALA A 332 -1.13 -16.55 5.44
C ALA A 332 -0.80 -15.08 5.11
N LEU A 333 0.20 -14.84 4.29
CA LEU A 333 0.71 -13.53 3.91
C LEU A 333 0.67 -13.36 2.39
N SER A 334 0.58 -12.11 1.94
CA SER A 334 0.74 -11.74 0.53
C SER A 334 2.21 -11.84 0.10
N GLY A 335 2.48 -11.80 -1.20
CA GLY A 335 3.85 -11.84 -1.73
C GLY A 335 4.72 -10.69 -1.22
N GLY A 336 4.17 -9.46 -1.11
CA GLY A 336 4.88 -8.31 -0.58
C GLY A 336 5.17 -8.45 0.92
N GLU A 337 4.18 -8.90 1.72
CA GLU A 337 4.40 -9.19 3.14
C GLU A 337 5.51 -10.24 3.31
N TRP A 338 5.51 -11.32 2.51
CA TRP A 338 6.58 -12.33 2.54
C TRP A 338 7.94 -11.78 2.15
N ALA A 339 8.00 -10.90 1.15
CA ALA A 339 9.27 -10.26 0.76
C ALA A 339 9.90 -9.47 1.93
N ASN A 340 9.09 -8.67 2.63
CA ASN A 340 9.55 -7.90 3.79
C ASN A 340 9.91 -8.80 4.97
N VAL A 341 9.10 -9.81 5.30
CA VAL A 341 9.40 -10.78 6.36
C VAL A 341 10.73 -11.49 6.13
N LYS A 342 11.02 -11.86 4.88
CA LYS A 342 12.29 -12.51 4.51
C LYS A 342 13.47 -11.53 4.51
N ARG A 343 13.31 -10.35 3.90
CA ARG A 343 14.33 -9.31 3.87
C ARG A 343 14.80 -8.95 5.28
N ASP A 344 13.88 -8.79 6.20
CA ASP A 344 14.12 -8.31 7.55
C ASP A 344 14.29 -9.44 8.58
N GLN A 345 14.19 -10.69 8.14
CA GLN A 345 14.27 -11.90 8.97
C GLN A 345 13.33 -11.91 10.19
N VAL A 346 12.17 -11.30 10.04
CA VAL A 346 11.15 -11.13 11.09
C VAL A 346 10.57 -12.47 11.56
N MET A 347 10.55 -13.45 10.68
CA MET A 347 10.21 -14.84 11.01
C MET A 347 11.18 -15.79 10.30
N LEU A 348 11.61 -16.82 11.03
CA LEU A 348 12.50 -17.82 10.49
C LEU A 348 11.72 -19.13 10.21
N PRO A 349 12.17 -19.93 9.23
CA PRO A 349 11.64 -21.28 9.00
C PRO A 349 11.76 -22.16 10.25
N ALA A 350 10.78 -23.05 10.46
CA ALA A 350 10.79 -23.96 11.58
C ALA A 350 12.06 -24.82 11.64
N GLY A 351 12.57 -25.25 10.48
CA GLY A 351 13.83 -26.00 10.41
C GLY A 351 15.07 -25.23 10.88
N GLN A 352 15.01 -23.89 10.91
CA GLN A 352 16.10 -23.07 11.48
C GLN A 352 15.96 -22.84 12.98
N VAL A 353 14.74 -22.72 13.49
CA VAL A 353 14.44 -22.43 14.90
C VAL A 353 14.41 -23.70 15.74
N THR A 354 13.76 -24.73 15.24
CA THR A 354 13.61 -26.04 15.86
C THR A 354 14.00 -27.12 14.85
N PRO A 355 15.30 -27.16 14.45
CA PRO A 355 15.72 -28.13 13.46
C PRO A 355 15.47 -29.54 13.95
N SER A 356 14.95 -30.39 13.08
CA SER A 356 14.97 -31.82 13.35
C SER A 356 16.43 -32.25 13.59
N PRO A 357 16.66 -33.27 14.43
CA PRO A 357 18.03 -33.68 14.78
C PRO A 357 18.89 -33.85 13.55
N LYS A 358 19.97 -33.06 13.44
CA LYS A 358 20.90 -33.13 12.31
C LYS A 358 21.50 -34.53 12.22
N PRO A 359 21.86 -35.00 11.03
CA PRO A 359 22.45 -36.31 10.81
C PRO A 359 23.84 -36.51 11.47
N TYR A 360 24.32 -35.50 12.17
CA TYR A 360 25.49 -35.64 13.03
C TYR A 360 25.04 -35.79 14.47
N SER A 361 25.53 -36.82 15.13
CA SER A 361 25.39 -36.94 16.56
C SER A 361 25.90 -35.65 17.24
N PRO A 362 25.21 -35.14 18.28
CA PRO A 362 25.68 -33.96 19.03
C PRO A 362 27.09 -34.13 19.61
N ASP A 363 27.55 -35.35 19.72
CA ASP A 363 28.85 -35.76 20.23
C ASP A 363 29.93 -35.84 19.13
N GLY A 364 29.61 -35.43 17.86
CA GLY A 364 30.58 -35.37 16.76
C GLY A 364 31.07 -36.73 16.23
N ASN A 365 30.37 -37.81 16.57
CA ASN A 365 30.75 -39.11 16.05
C ASN A 365 30.59 -39.19 14.53
N PRO A 366 31.53 -39.83 13.80
CA PRO A 366 31.42 -40.00 12.36
C PRO A 366 30.14 -40.72 11.97
N MET A 367 29.61 -40.41 10.77
CA MET A 367 28.51 -41.14 10.20
C MET A 367 28.85 -42.62 10.11
N ASP A 368 27.91 -43.49 10.53
CA ASP A 368 28.03 -44.93 10.30
C ASP A 368 27.79 -45.19 8.81
N LEU A 369 28.83 -45.00 8.01
CA LEU A 369 28.78 -45.33 6.59
C LEU A 369 28.79 -46.83 6.41
N VAL A 370 27.90 -47.33 5.55
CA VAL A 370 27.95 -48.71 5.10
C VAL A 370 29.20 -48.86 4.22
N PRO A 371 30.12 -49.77 4.55
CA PRO A 371 31.28 -50.04 3.72
C PRO A 371 30.87 -50.46 2.30
N TYR A 372 31.59 -49.96 1.29
CA TYR A 372 31.19 -50.21 -0.12
C TYR A 372 31.13 -51.70 -0.50
N ASP A 373 31.95 -52.53 0.11
CA ASP A 373 31.96 -54.00 -0.02
C ASP A 373 30.65 -54.65 0.50
N LYS A 374 29.95 -53.96 1.40
CA LYS A 374 28.63 -54.42 1.89
C LYS A 374 27.45 -53.85 1.12
N TYR A 375 27.67 -53.06 0.07
CA TYR A 375 26.58 -52.62 -0.80
C TYR A 375 26.00 -53.77 -1.59
N THR A 376 24.68 -53.86 -1.60
CA THR A 376 24.00 -54.75 -2.52
C THR A 376 24.20 -54.28 -3.98
N ASP A 377 23.95 -55.12 -4.93
CA ASP A 377 24.04 -54.72 -6.36
C ASP A 377 23.06 -53.62 -6.70
N GLU A 378 21.90 -53.61 -6.04
CA GLU A 378 20.89 -52.54 -6.16
C GLU A 378 21.43 -51.21 -5.60
N MET A 379 22.02 -51.22 -4.45
CA MET A 379 22.65 -50.01 -3.86
C MET A 379 23.75 -49.46 -4.76
N LYS A 380 24.61 -50.34 -5.29
CA LYS A 380 25.66 -49.94 -6.24
C LYS A 380 25.09 -49.32 -7.51
N ARG A 381 23.97 -49.84 -8.02
CA ARG A 381 23.28 -49.25 -9.18
C ARG A 381 22.75 -47.86 -8.90
N VAL A 382 22.02 -47.64 -7.77
CA VAL A 382 21.48 -46.33 -7.43
C VAL A 382 22.62 -45.33 -7.16
N VAL A 383 23.68 -45.76 -6.49
CA VAL A 383 24.88 -44.88 -6.25
C VAL A 383 25.53 -44.52 -7.60
N LYS A 384 25.68 -45.49 -8.52
CA LYS A 384 26.22 -45.20 -9.86
C LYS A 384 25.34 -44.25 -10.64
N TYR A 385 24.01 -44.47 -10.58
CA TYR A 385 23.03 -43.60 -11.20
C TYR A 385 23.09 -42.19 -10.63
N ALA A 386 23.07 -42.02 -9.30
CA ALA A 386 23.15 -40.70 -8.64
C ALA A 386 24.42 -39.94 -9.03
N LYS A 387 25.59 -40.62 -9.09
CA LYS A 387 26.84 -40.01 -9.56
C LYS A 387 26.74 -39.54 -11.02
N ALA A 388 26.22 -40.38 -11.89
CA ALA A 388 26.07 -40.06 -13.31
C ALA A 388 25.07 -38.94 -13.54
N LEU A 389 23.94 -38.94 -12.82
CA LEU A 389 22.94 -37.89 -12.90
C LEU A 389 23.47 -36.57 -12.33
N GLY A 390 24.20 -36.59 -11.19
CA GLY A 390 24.87 -35.45 -10.64
C GLY A 390 25.84 -34.81 -11.63
N TRP A 391 26.64 -35.62 -12.33
CA TRP A 391 27.51 -35.13 -13.42
C TRP A 391 26.74 -34.40 -14.52
N LYS A 392 25.58 -34.95 -14.94
CA LYS A 392 24.75 -34.37 -16.02
C LYS A 392 23.98 -33.13 -15.62
N LEU A 393 23.53 -33.04 -14.36
CA LEU A 393 22.67 -31.94 -13.91
C LEU A 393 23.45 -30.84 -13.22
N LEU A 394 24.51 -31.14 -12.45
CA LEU A 394 25.29 -30.21 -11.67
C LEU A 394 26.62 -29.81 -12.34
N ASP A 395 27.00 -30.48 -13.43
CA ASP A 395 28.28 -30.31 -14.12
C ASP A 395 29.50 -30.52 -13.20
N CYS A 396 29.37 -31.35 -12.16
CA CYS A 396 30.44 -31.68 -11.23
C CYS A 396 30.40 -33.14 -10.77
N ASN A 397 31.57 -33.65 -10.37
CA ASN A 397 31.63 -34.98 -9.75
C ASN A 397 31.22 -34.90 -8.30
N ILE A 398 30.30 -35.76 -7.90
CA ILE A 398 29.87 -35.89 -6.51
C ILE A 398 30.30 -37.22 -5.90
N GLN A 399 30.64 -37.19 -4.62
CA GLN A 399 30.76 -38.42 -3.83
C GLN A 399 29.37 -38.84 -3.37
N VAL A 400 29.09 -40.14 -3.47
CA VAL A 400 27.80 -40.70 -3.04
C VAL A 400 28.08 -41.84 -2.06
N ASP A 401 27.55 -41.71 -0.87
CA ASP A 401 27.69 -42.68 0.23
C ASP A 401 26.32 -43.16 0.71
N VAL A 402 26.30 -44.27 1.43
CA VAL A 402 25.12 -44.80 2.13
C VAL A 402 25.43 -44.90 3.61
N ALA A 403 24.57 -44.33 4.44
CA ALA A 403 24.66 -44.42 5.90
C ALA A 403 23.56 -45.32 6.47
N SER A 404 23.83 -45.97 7.59
CA SER A 404 22.88 -46.83 8.30
C SER A 404 22.47 -46.20 9.64
N LYS A 405 21.62 -45.12 9.60
CA LYS A 405 21.19 -44.45 10.82
C LYS A 405 19.65 -44.35 10.88
N VAL A 406 19.03 -45.21 11.65
CA VAL A 406 17.57 -45.25 11.83
C VAL A 406 17.06 -43.98 12.54
N THR A 407 17.90 -43.36 13.37
CA THR A 407 17.56 -42.17 14.16
C THR A 407 17.53 -40.87 13.36
N TRP A 408 18.07 -40.86 12.15
CA TRP A 408 18.03 -39.67 11.30
C TRP A 408 16.63 -39.51 10.65
N PRO A 409 16.06 -38.30 10.70
CA PRO A 409 14.77 -38.07 10.08
C PRO A 409 14.83 -37.94 8.55
N TYR A 410 16.03 -37.81 7.97
CA TYR A 410 16.23 -37.57 6.54
C TYR A 410 16.40 -38.85 5.74
N ALA A 411 15.84 -38.84 4.51
CA ALA A 411 16.01 -39.90 3.53
C ALA A 411 17.41 -39.79 2.88
N ALA A 412 17.89 -38.57 2.65
CA ALA A 412 19.23 -38.31 2.14
C ALA A 412 19.68 -36.90 2.66
N THR A 413 20.95 -36.59 2.43
CA THR A 413 21.52 -35.26 2.68
C THR A 413 22.52 -34.93 1.60
N TYR A 414 22.56 -33.65 1.18
CA TYR A 414 23.54 -33.12 0.25
C TYR A 414 24.37 -32.02 0.93
N GLY A 415 25.68 -32.12 0.81
CA GLY A 415 26.63 -31.09 1.20
C GLY A 415 27.60 -30.83 0.04
N PRO A 416 28.58 -29.90 0.15
CA PRO A 416 29.45 -29.56 -0.95
C PRO A 416 30.11 -30.77 -1.62
N GLY A 417 29.57 -31.17 -2.78
CA GLY A 417 30.03 -32.28 -3.59
C GLY A 417 29.79 -33.69 -3.02
N ARG A 418 28.95 -33.84 -1.97
CA ARG A 418 28.66 -35.13 -1.34
C ARG A 418 27.17 -35.36 -1.12
N LEU A 419 26.65 -36.48 -1.59
CA LEU A 419 25.30 -37.00 -1.34
C LEU A 419 25.40 -38.21 -0.43
N THR A 420 24.58 -38.26 0.62
CA THR A 420 24.53 -39.41 1.53
C THR A 420 23.11 -39.96 1.64
N PHE A 421 22.83 -41.15 1.18
CA PHE A 421 21.56 -41.84 1.35
C PHE A 421 21.46 -42.42 2.79
N ASN A 422 20.30 -42.40 3.40
CA ASN A 422 20.06 -43.01 4.68
C ASN A 422 19.31 -44.34 4.54
N LEU A 423 20.03 -45.44 4.57
CA LEU A 423 19.47 -46.79 4.47
C LEU A 423 18.46 -47.07 5.60
N GLY A 424 18.68 -46.51 6.78
CA GLY A 424 17.79 -46.69 7.92
C GLY A 424 16.38 -46.10 7.70
N ARG A 425 16.26 -45.07 6.86
CA ARG A 425 14.99 -44.44 6.50
C ARG A 425 14.41 -44.97 5.19
N LEU A 426 15.24 -45.14 4.19
CA LEU A 426 14.81 -45.57 2.86
C LEU A 426 14.47 -47.06 2.86
N GLY A 427 15.21 -47.88 3.63
CA GLY A 427 15.10 -49.34 3.60
C GLY A 427 15.73 -49.94 2.35
N HIS A 428 16.04 -51.25 2.39
CA HIS A 428 16.63 -51.97 1.26
C HIS A 428 15.74 -51.95 0.01
N ALA A 429 14.41 -52.03 0.20
CA ALA A 429 13.47 -52.09 -0.91
C ALA A 429 13.48 -50.82 -1.79
N TRP A 430 13.84 -49.66 -1.22
CA TRP A 430 13.92 -48.42 -1.97
C TRP A 430 15.03 -48.44 -3.03
N PHE A 431 16.11 -49.17 -2.76
CA PHE A 431 17.20 -49.32 -3.71
C PHE A 431 16.87 -50.32 -4.85
N ASN A 432 15.80 -51.12 -4.72
CA ASN A 432 15.43 -52.09 -5.74
C ASN A 432 14.73 -51.44 -6.93
N GLY A 433 15.41 -51.26 -8.03
CA GLY A 433 14.74 -50.87 -9.27
C GLY A 433 15.36 -49.79 -10.11
N GLY A 434 16.43 -49.11 -9.68
CA GLY A 434 17.12 -48.10 -10.50
C GLY A 434 16.33 -46.78 -10.66
N PRO A 435 16.48 -46.01 -11.78
CA PRO A 435 15.78 -44.75 -12.00
C PRO A 435 14.26 -44.93 -11.94
N ARG A 436 13.63 -44.22 -11.04
CA ARG A 436 12.19 -44.19 -10.79
C ARG A 436 11.81 -42.79 -10.27
N GLU A 437 10.52 -42.50 -10.31
CA GLU A 437 10.00 -41.19 -9.90
C GLU A 437 10.45 -40.80 -8.50
N ASP A 438 10.35 -41.70 -7.53
CA ASP A 438 10.74 -41.45 -6.13
C ASP A 438 12.26 -41.27 -5.94
N VAL A 439 13.07 -41.97 -6.74
CA VAL A 439 14.54 -41.78 -6.75
C VAL A 439 14.92 -40.46 -7.39
N ASP A 440 14.33 -40.13 -8.55
CA ASP A 440 14.61 -38.90 -9.26
C ASP A 440 14.11 -37.67 -8.47
N GLN A 441 12.95 -37.77 -7.83
CA GLN A 441 12.43 -36.76 -6.94
C GLN A 441 13.41 -36.48 -5.80
N LEU A 442 13.90 -37.49 -5.10
CA LEU A 442 14.88 -37.33 -4.02
C LEU A 442 16.19 -36.75 -4.54
N LEU A 443 16.69 -37.20 -5.69
CA LEU A 443 17.93 -36.67 -6.27
C LEU A 443 17.81 -35.21 -6.69
N ILE A 444 16.71 -34.79 -7.32
CA ILE A 444 16.47 -33.39 -7.71
C ILE A 444 16.39 -32.54 -6.47
N HIS A 445 15.67 -32.98 -5.42
CA HIS A 445 15.58 -32.28 -4.16
C HIS A 445 16.97 -32.04 -3.55
N GLU A 446 17.73 -33.10 -3.37
CA GLU A 446 19.07 -33.02 -2.79
C GLU A 446 20.05 -32.19 -3.65
N PHE A 447 19.96 -32.31 -4.98
CA PHE A 447 20.78 -31.52 -5.90
C PHE A 447 20.41 -30.02 -5.91
N GLY A 448 19.19 -29.67 -5.53
CA GLY A 448 18.79 -28.29 -5.27
C GLY A 448 19.69 -27.61 -4.23
N HIS A 449 20.15 -28.38 -3.23
CA HIS A 449 21.09 -27.91 -2.19
C HIS A 449 22.49 -27.60 -2.69
N HIS A 450 22.82 -27.95 -3.92
CA HIS A 450 24.06 -27.49 -4.56
C HIS A 450 24.06 -25.97 -4.76
N TYR A 451 22.87 -25.36 -4.95
CA TYR A 451 22.70 -23.95 -5.23
C TYR A 451 22.27 -23.14 -4.00
N SER A 452 21.46 -23.70 -3.14
CA SER A 452 21.00 -23.04 -1.91
C SER A 452 20.68 -24.07 -0.83
N SER A 453 21.09 -23.74 0.40
CA SER A 453 20.73 -24.53 1.58
C SER A 453 19.34 -24.15 2.13
N ASP A 454 18.78 -23.04 1.67
CA ASP A 454 17.47 -22.54 2.12
C ASP A 454 16.37 -22.94 1.13
N HIS A 455 15.55 -23.90 1.51
CA HIS A 455 14.42 -24.40 0.73
C HIS A 455 13.32 -23.35 0.46
N LEU A 456 13.30 -22.27 1.19
CA LEU A 456 12.34 -21.18 1.00
C LEU A 456 12.92 -20.05 0.12
N SER A 457 14.18 -20.18 -0.29
CA SER A 457 14.81 -19.18 -1.15
C SER A 457 14.33 -19.31 -2.60
N GLU A 458 14.30 -18.19 -3.31
CA GLU A 458 14.02 -18.16 -4.74
C GLU A 458 15.07 -18.96 -5.52
N GLU A 459 16.34 -18.88 -5.09
CA GLU A 459 17.46 -19.62 -5.67
C GLU A 459 17.25 -21.13 -5.61
N TYR A 460 16.67 -21.65 -4.49
CA TYR A 460 16.38 -23.07 -4.37
C TYR A 460 15.25 -23.48 -5.32
N HIS A 461 14.16 -22.72 -5.39
CA HIS A 461 13.05 -22.99 -6.31
C HIS A 461 13.47 -22.89 -7.78
N ASP A 462 14.25 -21.88 -8.13
CA ASP A 462 14.83 -21.75 -9.48
C ASP A 462 15.76 -22.93 -9.80
N ALA A 463 16.56 -23.38 -8.83
CA ALA A 463 17.40 -24.55 -8.99
C ALA A 463 16.58 -25.80 -9.30
N LEU A 464 15.49 -26.06 -8.55
CA LEU A 464 14.63 -27.20 -8.81
C LEU A 464 14.00 -27.15 -10.21
N CYS A 465 13.50 -25.99 -10.63
CA CYS A 465 12.96 -25.77 -11.97
C CYS A 465 14.01 -26.03 -13.06
N LYS A 466 15.24 -25.52 -12.87
CA LYS A 466 16.35 -25.69 -13.77
C LYS A 466 16.83 -27.15 -13.85
N LEU A 467 16.91 -27.83 -12.70
CA LEU A 467 17.27 -29.26 -12.64
C LEU A 467 16.19 -30.12 -13.31
N GLY A 468 14.91 -29.84 -13.10
CA GLY A 468 13.81 -30.51 -13.78
C GLY A 468 13.84 -30.32 -15.29
N ALA A 469 14.12 -29.10 -15.76
CA ALA A 469 14.27 -28.81 -17.18
C ALA A 469 15.48 -29.53 -17.79
N LYS A 470 16.64 -29.54 -17.09
CA LYS A 470 17.83 -30.31 -17.53
C LYS A 470 17.54 -31.81 -17.60
N LEU A 471 16.82 -32.37 -16.61
CA LEU A 471 16.43 -33.78 -16.59
C LEU A 471 15.55 -34.13 -17.79
N ALA A 472 14.54 -33.31 -18.09
CA ALA A 472 13.69 -33.51 -19.28
C ALA A 472 14.50 -33.45 -20.58
N GLN A 473 15.41 -32.49 -20.70
CA GLN A 473 16.29 -32.40 -21.87
C GLN A 473 17.26 -33.60 -21.97
N LEU A 474 17.78 -34.10 -20.86
CA LEU A 474 18.60 -35.28 -20.81
C LEU A 474 17.82 -36.52 -21.33
N ALA A 475 16.56 -36.66 -20.91
CA ALA A 475 15.71 -37.77 -21.35
C ALA A 475 15.46 -37.75 -22.87
N LEU A 476 15.30 -36.55 -23.46
CA LEU A 476 15.06 -36.40 -24.90
C LEU A 476 16.33 -36.55 -25.74
N ARG A 477 17.47 -36.04 -25.26
CA ARG A 477 18.70 -35.97 -26.04
C ARG A 477 19.59 -37.19 -25.88
N GLU A 478 19.57 -37.83 -24.71
CA GLU A 478 20.42 -38.98 -24.38
C GLU A 478 19.61 -40.14 -23.82
N PRO A 479 18.70 -40.78 -24.62
CA PRO A 479 17.89 -41.89 -24.16
C PRO A 479 18.70 -43.12 -23.75
N GLU A 480 19.94 -43.26 -24.25
CA GLU A 480 20.88 -44.33 -23.85
C GLU A 480 21.29 -44.19 -22.37
N PHE A 481 21.35 -42.95 -21.83
CA PHE A 481 21.62 -42.72 -20.41
C PHE A 481 20.70 -43.55 -19.52
N TRP A 482 19.40 -43.53 -19.85
CA TRP A 482 18.35 -44.26 -19.12
C TRP A 482 18.45 -45.75 -19.32
N ARG A 483 18.83 -46.21 -20.52
CA ARG A 483 19.05 -47.64 -20.77
C ARG A 483 20.22 -48.19 -19.99
N ILE A 484 21.31 -47.46 -19.83
CA ILE A 484 22.50 -47.86 -19.07
C ILE A 484 22.18 -47.95 -17.57
N HIS A 485 21.41 -47.04 -17.05
CA HIS A 485 21.13 -46.91 -15.60
C HIS A 485 19.80 -47.57 -15.19
N GLY A 486 18.84 -47.72 -16.11
CA GLY A 486 17.49 -48.22 -15.84
C GLY A 486 17.31 -49.74 -15.88
N ARG A 487 18.21 -50.50 -16.51
CA ARG A 487 18.06 -51.97 -16.58
C ARG A 487 18.59 -52.66 -15.33
N GLY A 488 17.69 -52.99 -14.41
CA GLY A 488 17.87 -54.18 -13.61
C GLY A 488 17.83 -55.40 -14.54
N LYS A 489 18.62 -56.42 -14.29
CA LYS A 489 18.49 -57.71 -15.01
C LYS A 489 17.01 -58.11 -14.96
N GLU A 490 16.32 -58.07 -16.11
CA GLU A 490 15.12 -58.87 -16.29
C GLU A 490 15.54 -60.29 -16.00
N GLY A 491 14.98 -60.85 -14.93
CA GLY A 491 15.14 -62.26 -14.61
C GLY A 491 14.69 -63.06 -15.83
N GLY A 492 15.63 -63.74 -16.48
CA GLY A 492 15.32 -64.67 -17.48
C GLY A 492 14.34 -65.75 -16.96
N ARG A 493 13.25 -65.92 -17.69
CA ARG A 493 12.52 -67.16 -17.73
C ARG A 493 13.31 -68.12 -18.52
#